data_ebf98bbd0ea3b704b1a02baf510632f7
#
_entry.id   ebf98bbd0ea3b704b1a02baf510632f7
#
_cell.length_a   1.000
_cell.length_b   1.000
_cell.length_c   1.000
_cell.angle_alpha   90.00
_cell.angle_beta   90.00
_cell.angle_gamma   90.00
#
_symmetry.space_group_name_H-M   'P 1'
#
loop_
_entity.id
_entity.type
_entity.pdbx_description
1 polymer ?
#
loop_
_entity_poly.entity_id
_entity_poly.type
_entity_poly.pdbx_seq_one_letter_code
_entity_poly.pdbx_strand_id
1 'polypeptide(L)'
;MKIAIIPARGGSKRIKNKNIKKFLSKPILYWTIKVLKKSNLFNRIIVSTDSLNIKNISLKLGVDEIIDRPKNLSDDITPTKPVIEHAIKNMKFKDYKKVKFICCIYPCNPFLNSNDLKNSFNILKKNLKNFVFPVTEYPHPIQRAFKLKKNNKLIFFNKKDELTRTQDLIKSFHDAGQFYWGTKNNWLSKKKIHSNSFGYIISKWRSVDIDNNEDWKKAELLFKLLINYEKI
;
A
#
# COMPACT_ATOMS: atom_id res chain seq x y z
N MET A 1 19.45 8.29 -4.37
CA MET A 1 18.12 8.89 -4.45
C MET A 1 17.06 7.92 -3.95
N LYS A 2 15.99 8.44 -3.36
CA LYS A 2 14.76 7.73 -2.95
C LYS A 2 13.61 8.24 -3.79
N ILE A 3 12.80 7.35 -4.35
CA ILE A 3 11.60 7.71 -5.12
C ILE A 3 10.37 7.00 -4.60
N ALA A 4 9.21 7.67 -4.72
CA ALA A 4 7.91 7.06 -4.53
C ALA A 4 7.30 6.75 -5.90
N ILE A 5 6.77 5.55 -6.08
CA ILE A 5 6.00 5.16 -7.28
C ILE A 5 4.58 4.79 -6.83
N ILE A 6 3.60 5.49 -7.38
CA ILE A 6 2.17 5.27 -7.10
C ILE A 6 1.53 4.56 -8.29
N PRO A 7 1.19 3.27 -8.20
CA PRO A 7 0.51 2.54 -9.26
C PRO A 7 -1.00 2.83 -9.23
N ALA A 8 -1.48 3.79 -10.03
CA ALA A 8 -2.87 4.24 -10.05
C ALA A 8 -3.54 3.93 -11.40
N ARG A 9 -4.20 2.77 -11.54
CA ARG A 9 -4.93 2.40 -12.78
C ARG A 9 -6.31 3.04 -12.86
N GLY A 10 -6.83 3.21 -14.10
CA GLY A 10 -8.17 3.76 -14.36
C GLY A 10 -9.30 2.76 -14.14
N GLY A 11 -9.06 1.47 -14.38
CA GLY A 11 -10.06 0.40 -14.46
C GLY A 11 -10.60 -0.15 -13.14
N SER A 12 -10.94 0.70 -12.17
CA SER A 12 -11.51 0.25 -10.89
C SER A 12 -12.96 -0.20 -11.05
N LYS A 13 -13.25 -1.50 -10.84
CA LYS A 13 -14.58 -2.12 -11.06
C LYS A 13 -15.53 -1.95 -9.88
N ARG A 14 -15.10 -2.28 -8.65
CA ARG A 14 -15.92 -2.25 -7.43
C ARG A 14 -16.30 -0.83 -6.99
N ILE A 15 -15.40 0.12 -7.18
CA ILE A 15 -15.63 1.55 -6.96
C ILE A 15 -15.18 2.28 -8.24
N LYS A 16 -16.13 2.81 -9.01
CA LYS A 16 -15.83 3.52 -10.25
C LYS A 16 -14.87 4.69 -9.99
N ASN A 17 -13.79 4.77 -10.79
CA ASN A 17 -12.77 5.81 -10.67
C ASN A 17 -12.15 5.93 -9.26
N LYS A 18 -12.00 4.82 -8.53
CA LYS A 18 -11.59 4.77 -7.12
C LYS A 18 -10.44 5.74 -6.81
N ASN A 19 -9.37 5.74 -7.62
CA ASN A 19 -8.15 6.52 -7.38
C ASN A 19 -8.34 8.04 -7.44
N ILE A 20 -9.42 8.52 -8.06
CA ILE A 20 -9.74 9.95 -8.20
C ILE A 20 -11.13 10.31 -7.66
N LYS A 21 -11.88 9.34 -7.13
CA LYS A 21 -13.14 9.59 -6.43
C LYS A 21 -12.90 10.50 -5.24
N LYS A 22 -13.80 11.45 -5.00
CA LYS A 22 -13.72 12.36 -3.84
C LYS A 22 -13.85 11.56 -2.54
N PHE A 23 -12.81 11.61 -1.73
CA PHE A 23 -12.77 11.17 -0.34
C PHE A 23 -12.83 12.43 0.51
N LEU A 24 -13.93 12.63 1.22
CA LEU A 24 -14.31 13.93 1.77
C LEU A 24 -14.40 14.98 0.64
N SER A 25 -13.59 16.00 0.65
CA SER A 25 -13.63 17.11 -0.33
C SER A 25 -12.62 17.00 -1.47
N LYS A 26 -11.67 16.05 -1.43
CA LYS A 26 -10.54 15.91 -2.37
C LYS A 26 -10.49 14.53 -3.02
N PRO A 27 -9.91 14.38 -4.22
CA PRO A 27 -9.61 13.03 -4.76
C PRO A 27 -8.83 12.21 -3.74
N ILE A 28 -9.12 10.89 -3.62
CA ILE A 28 -8.44 10.08 -2.59
C ILE A 28 -6.92 10.08 -2.78
N LEU A 29 -6.44 10.09 -4.02
CA LEU A 29 -5.02 10.21 -4.38
C LEU A 29 -4.35 11.46 -3.79
N TYR A 30 -5.10 12.57 -3.61
CA TYR A 30 -4.59 13.78 -2.98
C TYR A 30 -4.02 13.50 -1.58
N TRP A 31 -4.70 12.70 -0.78
CA TRP A 31 -4.30 12.42 0.60
C TRP A 31 -2.96 11.68 0.64
N THR A 32 -2.80 10.70 -0.24
CA THR A 32 -1.53 9.98 -0.41
C THR A 32 -0.40 10.94 -0.83
N ILE A 33 -0.60 11.73 -1.90
CA ILE A 33 0.44 12.65 -2.40
C ILE A 33 0.78 13.73 -1.37
N LYS A 34 -0.21 14.26 -0.64
CA LYS A 34 -0.01 15.24 0.44
C LYS A 34 0.97 14.72 1.50
N VAL A 35 0.78 13.48 1.96
CA VAL A 35 1.67 12.86 2.96
C VAL A 35 3.08 12.68 2.39
N LEU A 36 3.21 12.23 1.14
CA LEU A 36 4.51 12.06 0.50
C LEU A 36 5.29 13.37 0.42
N LYS A 37 4.65 14.45 0.02
CA LYS A 37 5.25 15.79 -0.04
C LYS A 37 5.64 16.27 1.36
N LYS A 38 4.73 16.18 2.34
CA LYS A 38 4.99 16.59 3.74
C LYS A 38 6.12 15.79 4.37
N SER A 39 6.35 14.55 3.95
CA SER A 39 7.40 13.68 4.51
C SER A 39 8.82 14.18 4.24
N ASN A 40 9.03 14.93 3.16
CA ASN A 40 10.34 15.35 2.64
C ASN A 40 11.34 14.18 2.46
N LEU A 41 10.80 12.94 2.31
CA LEU A 41 11.59 11.73 2.26
C LEU A 41 12.03 11.37 0.83
N PHE A 42 11.25 11.76 -0.16
CA PHE A 42 11.43 11.37 -1.54
C PHE A 42 12.01 12.49 -2.39
N ASN A 43 12.95 12.14 -3.25
CA ASN A 43 13.52 13.05 -4.23
C ASN A 43 12.57 13.25 -5.43
N ARG A 44 11.72 12.26 -5.72
CA ARG A 44 10.70 12.27 -6.77
C ARG A 44 9.49 11.47 -6.37
N ILE A 45 8.32 11.92 -6.78
CA ILE A 45 7.02 11.23 -6.68
C ILE A 45 6.55 10.97 -8.10
N ILE A 46 6.38 9.70 -8.46
CA ILE A 46 6.03 9.23 -9.79
C ILE A 46 4.67 8.54 -9.73
N VAL A 47 3.80 8.80 -10.71
CA VAL A 47 2.54 8.07 -10.85
C VAL A 47 2.59 7.22 -12.12
N SER A 48 2.32 5.91 -11.98
CA SER A 48 2.16 4.99 -13.12
C SER A 48 0.67 4.77 -13.38
N THR A 49 0.16 5.19 -14.53
CA THR A 49 -1.26 5.13 -14.87
C THR A 49 -1.51 4.90 -16.36
N ASP A 50 -2.63 4.25 -16.69
CA ASP A 50 -3.21 4.08 -18.02
C ASP A 50 -4.34 5.10 -18.29
N SER A 51 -4.67 5.96 -17.31
CA SER A 51 -5.83 6.86 -17.36
C SER A 51 -5.42 8.32 -17.53
N LEU A 52 -5.92 8.98 -18.58
CA LEU A 52 -5.71 10.41 -18.81
C LEU A 52 -6.23 11.28 -17.65
N ASN A 53 -7.36 10.89 -17.04
CA ASN A 53 -7.94 11.62 -15.92
C ASN A 53 -7.03 11.55 -14.67
N ILE A 54 -6.48 10.37 -14.38
CA ILE A 54 -5.53 10.21 -13.26
C ILE A 54 -4.25 10.98 -13.54
N LYS A 55 -3.73 10.92 -14.76
CA LYS A 55 -2.56 11.71 -15.22
C LYS A 55 -2.77 13.19 -14.96
N ASN A 56 -3.87 13.77 -15.45
CA ASN A 56 -4.17 15.20 -15.31
C ASN A 56 -4.31 15.63 -13.84
N ILE A 57 -5.01 14.83 -13.03
CA ILE A 57 -5.15 15.11 -11.59
C ILE A 57 -3.81 15.01 -10.88
N SER A 58 -3.01 14.00 -11.19
CA SER A 58 -1.68 13.80 -10.58
C SER A 58 -0.74 14.98 -10.87
N LEU A 59 -0.72 15.47 -12.11
CA LEU A 59 0.06 16.66 -12.49
C LEU A 59 -0.41 17.90 -11.72
N LYS A 60 -1.72 18.13 -11.60
CA LYS A 60 -2.28 19.23 -10.79
C LYS A 60 -1.93 19.09 -9.31
N LEU A 61 -1.75 17.88 -8.80
CA LEU A 61 -1.29 17.61 -7.45
C LEU A 61 0.23 17.75 -7.30
N GLY A 62 0.95 18.04 -8.40
CA GLY A 62 2.38 18.33 -8.44
C GLY A 62 3.23 17.09 -8.20
N VAL A 63 2.93 15.96 -8.85
CA VAL A 63 3.87 14.85 -8.98
C VAL A 63 4.96 15.20 -9.98
N ASP A 64 6.13 14.61 -9.83
CA ASP A 64 7.31 14.97 -10.63
C ASP A 64 7.32 14.32 -12.02
N GLU A 65 6.72 13.14 -12.16
CA GLU A 65 6.70 12.39 -13.42
C GLU A 65 5.47 11.46 -13.52
N ILE A 66 4.97 11.30 -14.74
CA ILE A 66 3.95 10.30 -15.07
C ILE A 66 4.58 9.24 -15.97
N ILE A 67 4.37 7.98 -15.62
CA ILE A 67 4.70 6.83 -16.46
C ILE A 67 3.40 6.29 -17.08
N ASP A 68 3.29 6.38 -18.38
CA ASP A 68 2.17 5.81 -19.11
C ASP A 68 2.24 4.28 -19.04
N ARG A 69 1.22 3.67 -18.41
CA ARG A 69 1.16 2.23 -18.17
C ARG A 69 0.45 1.54 -19.33
N PRO A 70 1.05 0.49 -19.93
CA PRO A 70 0.42 -0.23 -21.02
C PRO A 70 -0.78 -1.06 -20.52
N LYS A 71 -1.73 -1.33 -21.42
CA LYS A 71 -2.99 -2.03 -21.12
C LYS A 71 -2.78 -3.42 -20.48
N ASN A 72 -1.79 -4.18 -20.95
CA ASN A 72 -1.44 -5.50 -20.43
C ASN A 72 -0.89 -5.50 -18.98
N LEU A 73 -0.59 -4.32 -18.40
CA LEU A 73 -0.23 -4.16 -17.00
C LEU A 73 -1.30 -3.40 -16.20
N SER A 74 -2.48 -3.17 -16.79
CA SER A 74 -3.55 -2.33 -16.21
C SER A 74 -4.83 -3.13 -15.90
N ASP A 75 -4.80 -4.44 -16.02
CA ASP A 75 -5.88 -5.35 -15.67
C ASP A 75 -6.03 -5.56 -14.14
N ASP A 76 -6.98 -6.43 -13.75
CA ASP A 76 -7.30 -6.71 -12.33
C ASP A 76 -6.37 -7.74 -11.70
N ILE A 77 -5.65 -8.52 -12.48
CA ILE A 77 -4.86 -9.68 -12.03
C ILE A 77 -3.35 -9.42 -12.04
N THR A 78 -2.90 -8.41 -12.76
CA THR A 78 -1.46 -8.08 -12.82
C THR A 78 -0.94 -7.70 -11.42
N PRO A 79 0.06 -8.45 -10.90
CA PRO A 79 0.65 -8.16 -9.60
C PRO A 79 1.35 -6.79 -9.57
N THR A 80 1.51 -6.23 -8.39
CA THR A 80 2.17 -4.93 -8.19
C THR A 80 3.59 -4.87 -8.74
N LYS A 81 4.37 -5.95 -8.60
CA LYS A 81 5.79 -5.95 -8.94
C LYS A 81 6.06 -5.67 -10.42
N PRO A 82 5.46 -6.36 -11.41
CA PRO A 82 5.61 -6.03 -12.83
C PRO A 82 5.28 -4.57 -13.17
N VAL A 83 4.28 -3.98 -12.51
CA VAL A 83 3.91 -2.57 -12.69
C VAL A 83 5.03 -1.63 -12.24
N ILE A 84 5.64 -1.92 -11.09
CA ILE A 84 6.75 -1.12 -10.56
C ILE A 84 8.02 -1.34 -11.41
N GLU A 85 8.30 -2.56 -11.85
CA GLU A 85 9.41 -2.86 -12.79
C GLU A 85 9.27 -2.06 -14.09
N HIS A 86 8.06 -2.02 -14.66
CA HIS A 86 7.78 -1.21 -15.84
C HIS A 86 8.04 0.27 -15.57
N ALA A 87 7.54 0.81 -14.46
CA ALA A 87 7.75 2.20 -14.10
C ALA A 87 9.26 2.52 -13.94
N ILE A 88 10.02 1.64 -13.29
CA ILE A 88 11.48 1.82 -13.12
C ILE A 88 12.22 1.87 -14.47
N LYS A 89 11.84 1.01 -15.41
CA LYS A 89 12.48 0.94 -16.75
C LYS A 89 12.14 2.13 -17.64
N ASN A 90 11.03 2.84 -17.36
CA ASN A 90 10.52 3.94 -18.17
C ASN A 90 10.71 5.34 -17.55
N MET A 91 11.45 5.46 -16.44
CA MET A 91 11.81 6.77 -15.87
C MET A 91 12.70 7.56 -16.82
N LYS A 92 12.39 8.83 -17.02
CA LYS A 92 13.07 9.72 -18.01
C LYS A 92 13.81 10.91 -17.40
N PHE A 93 13.67 11.20 -16.08
CA PHE A 93 14.36 12.32 -15.46
C PHE A 93 15.88 12.13 -15.45
N LYS A 94 16.64 13.25 -15.54
CA LYS A 94 18.09 13.28 -15.76
C LYS A 94 18.90 12.34 -14.84
N ASP A 95 18.54 12.30 -13.56
CA ASP A 95 19.30 11.54 -12.54
C ASP A 95 18.71 10.14 -12.22
N TYR A 96 17.87 9.56 -13.08
CA TYR A 96 17.21 8.27 -12.80
C TYR A 96 18.19 7.13 -12.51
N LYS A 97 19.42 7.21 -13.04
CA LYS A 97 20.48 6.21 -12.76
C LYS A 97 20.93 6.23 -11.29
N LYS A 98 20.80 7.37 -10.59
CA LYS A 98 21.16 7.54 -9.17
C LYS A 98 20.11 6.99 -8.21
N VAL A 99 18.98 6.48 -8.69
CA VAL A 99 17.93 5.89 -7.86
C VAL A 99 18.44 4.60 -7.23
N LYS A 100 18.45 4.55 -5.89
CA LYS A 100 18.84 3.39 -5.08
C LYS A 100 17.64 2.74 -4.38
N PHE A 101 16.69 3.55 -3.90
CA PHE A 101 15.57 3.11 -3.08
C PHE A 101 14.24 3.50 -3.71
N ILE A 102 13.31 2.58 -3.72
CA ILE A 102 11.97 2.75 -4.30
C ILE A 102 10.93 2.32 -3.28
N CYS A 103 9.95 3.18 -3.06
CA CYS A 103 8.74 2.85 -2.32
C CYS A 103 7.56 2.79 -3.30
N CYS A 104 6.98 1.62 -3.47
CA CYS A 104 5.65 1.50 -4.06
C CYS A 104 4.63 1.94 -3.03
N ILE A 105 3.71 2.84 -3.38
CA ILE A 105 2.70 3.35 -2.45
C ILE A 105 1.33 3.27 -3.11
N TYR A 106 0.39 2.59 -2.47
CA TYR A 106 -0.94 2.44 -3.04
C TYR A 106 -1.71 3.77 -3.04
N PRO A 107 -2.42 4.07 -4.16
CA PRO A 107 -3.04 5.38 -4.39
C PRO A 107 -4.19 5.71 -3.43
N CYS A 108 -4.96 4.69 -3.01
CA CYS A 108 -6.12 4.84 -2.14
C CYS A 108 -5.74 4.64 -0.66
N ASN A 109 -4.84 5.47 -0.15
CA ASN A 109 -4.29 5.31 1.18
C ASN A 109 -4.37 6.61 2.01
N PRO A 110 -5.57 7.02 2.43
CA PRO A 110 -5.72 8.25 3.22
C PRO A 110 -5.09 8.18 4.61
N PHE A 111 -4.90 6.98 5.15
CA PHE A 111 -4.30 6.73 6.47
C PHE A 111 -2.77 6.60 6.46
N LEU A 112 -2.13 6.86 5.33
CA LEU A 112 -0.68 6.87 5.21
C LEU A 112 -0.07 7.90 6.18
N ASN A 113 1.03 7.52 6.85
CA ASN A 113 1.71 8.39 7.81
C ASN A 113 3.18 8.57 7.41
N SER A 114 3.68 9.80 7.50
CA SER A 114 5.07 10.13 7.13
C SER A 114 6.10 9.48 8.04
N ASN A 115 5.79 9.30 9.34
CA ASN A 115 6.70 8.65 10.28
C ASN A 115 6.83 7.16 9.99
N ASP A 116 5.73 6.50 9.56
CA ASP A 116 5.79 5.09 9.15
C ASP A 116 6.70 4.88 7.95
N LEU A 117 6.63 5.79 6.96
CA LEU A 117 7.52 5.77 5.81
C LEU A 117 8.99 5.95 6.20
N LYS A 118 9.29 6.87 7.13
CA LYS A 118 10.65 7.13 7.62
C LYS A 118 11.18 5.95 8.43
N ASN A 119 10.40 5.43 9.37
CA ASN A 119 10.82 4.36 10.25
C ASN A 119 11.00 3.03 9.50
N SER A 120 10.08 2.69 8.60
CA SER A 120 10.21 1.50 7.75
C SER A 120 11.41 1.61 6.78
N PHE A 121 11.73 2.81 6.29
CA PHE A 121 12.94 3.04 5.52
C PHE A 121 14.21 2.81 6.35
N ASN A 122 14.22 3.12 7.65
CA ASN A 122 15.35 2.82 8.53
C ASN A 122 15.56 1.30 8.69
N ILE A 123 14.48 0.50 8.69
CA ILE A 123 14.58 -0.97 8.64
C ILE A 123 15.19 -1.41 7.32
N LEU A 124 14.74 -0.85 6.17
CA LEU A 124 15.31 -1.20 4.86
C LEU A 124 16.83 -0.91 4.80
N LYS A 125 17.29 0.21 5.34
CA LYS A 125 18.73 0.56 5.33
C LYS A 125 19.61 -0.51 5.98
N LYS A 126 19.09 -1.22 6.98
CA LYS A 126 19.77 -2.33 7.66
C LYS A 126 19.60 -3.67 6.91
N ASN A 127 18.64 -3.77 5.98
CA ASN A 127 18.19 -5.02 5.34
C ASN A 127 18.05 -4.86 3.81
N LEU A 128 19.10 -4.40 3.13
CA LEU A 128 19.07 -4.00 1.72
C LEU A 128 18.68 -5.11 0.73
N LYS A 129 18.81 -6.37 1.11
CA LYS A 129 18.46 -7.53 0.28
C LYS A 129 16.96 -7.89 0.34
N ASN A 130 16.16 -7.22 1.18
CA ASN A 130 14.78 -7.58 1.50
C ASN A 130 13.81 -6.44 1.14
N PHE A 131 12.52 -6.76 1.08
CA PHE A 131 11.48 -5.74 1.10
C PHE A 131 11.08 -5.41 2.55
N VAL A 132 10.54 -4.21 2.75
CA VAL A 132 9.96 -3.77 4.02
C VAL A 132 8.59 -3.17 3.74
N PHE A 133 7.57 -3.60 4.47
CA PHE A 133 6.20 -3.09 4.30
C PHE A 133 5.45 -3.05 5.64
N PRO A 134 4.40 -2.23 5.76
CA PRO A 134 3.61 -2.15 6.96
C PRO A 134 2.78 -3.40 7.14
N VAL A 135 2.74 -3.88 8.37
CA VAL A 135 1.90 -4.98 8.81
C VAL A 135 1.04 -4.55 10.00
N THR A 136 -0.12 -5.17 10.16
CA THR A 136 -0.94 -4.98 11.36
C THR A 136 -1.32 -6.33 11.95
N GLU A 137 -1.53 -6.37 13.25
CA GLU A 137 -1.93 -7.57 13.98
C GLU A 137 -3.36 -7.95 13.61
N TYR A 138 -3.62 -9.25 13.39
CA TYR A 138 -4.98 -9.74 13.25
C TYR A 138 -5.82 -9.41 14.48
N PRO A 139 -7.10 -9.00 14.32
CA PRO A 139 -7.96 -8.68 15.46
C PRO A 139 -8.27 -9.89 16.34
N HIS A 140 -8.21 -11.09 15.75
CA HIS A 140 -8.43 -12.36 16.42
C HIS A 140 -7.33 -13.35 16.03
N PRO A 141 -6.93 -14.30 16.93
CA PRO A 141 -5.94 -15.31 16.60
C PRO A 141 -6.36 -16.16 15.41
N ILE A 142 -5.53 -16.22 14.37
CA ILE A 142 -5.78 -17.04 13.17
C ILE A 142 -5.83 -18.53 13.51
N GLN A 143 -5.19 -18.95 14.59
CA GLN A 143 -5.21 -20.32 15.09
C GLN A 143 -6.63 -20.79 15.46
N ARG A 144 -7.52 -19.86 15.78
CA ARG A 144 -8.94 -20.12 16.09
C ARG A 144 -9.88 -19.96 14.90
N ALA A 145 -9.35 -19.87 13.68
CA ALA A 145 -10.15 -19.73 12.48
C ALA A 145 -10.89 -21.04 12.16
N PHE A 146 -12.11 -20.89 11.62
CA PHE A 146 -12.95 -21.99 11.20
C PHE A 146 -13.20 -21.95 9.70
N LYS A 147 -13.37 -23.12 9.09
CA LYS A 147 -14.02 -23.29 7.78
C LYS A 147 -15.51 -23.47 7.98
N LEU A 148 -16.34 -22.67 7.30
CA LEU A 148 -17.79 -22.86 7.28
C LEU A 148 -18.16 -23.77 6.10
N LYS A 149 -18.84 -24.90 6.37
CA LYS A 149 -19.42 -25.79 5.35
C LYS A 149 -20.81 -25.30 4.92
N LYS A 150 -21.33 -25.84 3.78
CA LYS A 150 -22.65 -25.48 3.23
C LYS A 150 -23.82 -25.67 4.20
N ASN A 151 -23.71 -26.60 5.15
CA ASN A 151 -24.72 -26.89 6.20
C ASN A 151 -24.46 -26.10 7.50
N ASN A 152 -23.75 -24.97 7.45
CA ASN A 152 -23.35 -24.18 8.60
C ASN A 152 -22.44 -24.89 9.63
N LYS A 153 -21.95 -26.10 9.32
CA LYS A 153 -21.01 -26.81 10.20
C LYS A 153 -19.64 -26.12 10.18
N LEU A 154 -19.13 -25.80 11.38
CA LEU A 154 -17.81 -25.24 11.58
C LEU A 154 -16.76 -26.34 11.73
N ILE A 155 -15.62 -26.16 11.10
CA ILE A 155 -14.44 -27.03 11.23
C ILE A 155 -13.23 -26.15 11.44
N PHE A 156 -12.44 -26.42 12.45
CA PHE A 156 -11.17 -25.73 12.68
C PHE A 156 -10.24 -25.85 11.46
N PHE A 157 -9.53 -24.76 11.14
CA PHE A 157 -8.40 -24.82 10.22
C PHE A 157 -7.26 -25.67 10.80
N ASN A 158 -6.98 -25.48 12.09
CA ASN A 158 -5.99 -26.25 12.83
C ASN A 158 -6.54 -26.55 14.23
N LYS A 159 -6.63 -27.83 14.61
CA LYS A 159 -7.12 -28.25 15.93
C LYS A 159 -6.07 -28.17 17.04
N LYS A 160 -4.77 -28.03 16.69
CA LYS A 160 -3.65 -28.10 17.64
C LYS A 160 -3.81 -27.11 18.79
N ASP A 161 -4.35 -25.93 18.50
CA ASP A 161 -4.42 -24.81 19.46
C ASP A 161 -5.83 -24.61 20.04
N GLU A 162 -6.75 -25.60 19.89
CA GLU A 162 -8.16 -25.50 20.28
C GLU A 162 -8.34 -25.12 21.75
N LEU A 163 -7.52 -25.69 22.65
CA LEU A 163 -7.59 -25.50 24.11
C LEU A 163 -6.58 -24.46 24.62
N THR A 164 -5.72 -23.90 23.77
CA THR A 164 -4.74 -22.89 24.15
C THR A 164 -5.42 -21.56 24.47
N ARG A 165 -5.06 -20.90 25.57
CA ARG A 165 -5.62 -19.58 25.91
C ARG A 165 -5.25 -18.54 24.85
N THR A 166 -6.14 -17.59 24.59
CA THR A 166 -5.95 -16.55 23.56
C THR A 166 -4.65 -15.76 23.74
N GLN A 167 -4.29 -15.41 24.98
CA GLN A 167 -3.07 -14.68 25.32
C GLN A 167 -1.78 -15.47 25.11
N ASP A 168 -1.86 -16.80 25.09
CA ASP A 168 -0.71 -17.70 24.93
C ASP A 168 -0.48 -18.10 23.46
N LEU A 169 -1.40 -17.69 22.57
CA LEU A 169 -1.27 -17.92 21.13
C LEU A 169 -0.27 -16.95 20.50
N ILE A 170 0.47 -17.44 19.52
CA ILE A 170 1.42 -16.61 18.76
C ILE A 170 0.66 -15.53 18.00
N LYS A 171 1.07 -14.27 18.22
CA LYS A 171 0.52 -13.14 17.47
C LYS A 171 0.77 -13.28 16.00
N SER A 172 -0.27 -13.03 15.21
CA SER A 172 -0.20 -13.11 13.74
C SER A 172 -0.45 -11.73 13.13
N PHE A 173 0.23 -11.46 12.03
CA PHE A 173 0.17 -10.18 11.33
C PHE A 173 -0.22 -10.40 9.89
N HIS A 174 -0.86 -9.41 9.28
CA HIS A 174 -1.11 -9.37 7.85
C HIS A 174 -0.57 -8.09 7.21
N ASP A 175 -0.36 -8.13 5.91
CA ASP A 175 0.00 -6.96 5.12
C ASP A 175 -1.09 -5.89 5.25
N ALA A 176 -0.70 -4.67 5.59
CA ALA A 176 -1.62 -3.55 5.71
C ALA A 176 -1.96 -2.89 4.36
N GLY A 177 -1.36 -3.34 3.25
CA GLY A 177 -1.68 -2.90 1.91
C GLY A 177 -1.44 -1.42 1.63
N GLN A 178 -0.44 -0.80 2.26
CA GLN A 178 -0.22 0.63 2.13
C GLN A 178 0.98 0.99 1.25
N PHE A 179 2.15 0.43 1.57
CA PHE A 179 3.39 0.72 0.84
C PHE A 179 4.41 -0.42 0.96
N TYR A 180 5.36 -0.45 0.02
CA TYR A 180 6.42 -1.47 -0.04
C TYR A 180 7.75 -0.82 -0.40
N TRP A 181 8.69 -0.85 0.54
CA TRP A 181 10.04 -0.38 0.34
C TRP A 181 10.93 -1.49 -0.23
N GLY A 182 11.76 -1.14 -1.20
CA GLY A 182 12.81 -2.02 -1.70
C GLY A 182 13.95 -1.22 -2.31
N THR A 183 15.11 -1.85 -2.48
CA THR A 183 16.15 -1.29 -3.36
C THR A 183 15.71 -1.43 -4.82
N LYS A 184 16.29 -0.63 -5.73
CA LYS A 184 16.07 -0.79 -7.17
C LYS A 184 16.35 -2.23 -7.63
N ASN A 185 17.41 -2.86 -7.10
CA ASN A 185 17.76 -4.24 -7.41
C ASN A 185 16.71 -5.23 -6.92
N ASN A 186 16.11 -5.04 -5.74
CA ASN A 186 15.05 -5.91 -5.25
C ASN A 186 13.84 -5.89 -6.18
N TRP A 187 13.43 -4.69 -6.62
CA TRP A 187 12.31 -4.51 -7.55
C TRP A 187 12.57 -5.15 -8.92
N LEU A 188 13.80 -5.07 -9.44
CA LEU A 188 14.18 -5.62 -10.75
C LEU A 188 14.60 -7.12 -10.70
N SER A 189 14.74 -7.70 -9.51
CA SER A 189 15.11 -9.11 -9.34
C SER A 189 13.91 -10.06 -9.44
N LYS A 190 14.13 -11.37 -9.42
CA LYS A 190 13.07 -12.39 -9.36
C LYS A 190 12.45 -12.56 -7.96
N LYS A 191 12.89 -11.80 -6.94
CA LYS A 191 12.37 -11.90 -5.58
C LYS A 191 10.90 -11.53 -5.49
N LYS A 192 10.13 -12.28 -4.71
CA LYS A 192 8.75 -11.94 -4.37
C LYS A 192 8.74 -10.94 -3.21
N ILE A 193 7.80 -9.99 -3.21
CA ILE A 193 7.70 -8.93 -2.18
C ILE A 193 7.57 -9.53 -0.78
N HIS A 194 6.75 -10.56 -0.60
CA HIS A 194 6.43 -11.16 0.70
C HIS A 194 7.39 -12.30 1.13
N SER A 195 8.38 -12.65 0.29
CA SER A 195 9.33 -13.71 0.63
C SER A 195 10.53 -13.14 1.36
N ASN A 196 10.76 -13.58 2.60
CA ASN A 196 11.87 -13.15 3.44
C ASN A 196 11.98 -11.62 3.54
N SER A 197 10.90 -11.00 4.04
CA SER A 197 10.75 -9.55 4.14
C SER A 197 10.60 -9.12 5.60
N PHE A 198 10.72 -7.83 5.86
CA PHE A 198 10.56 -7.26 7.20
C PHE A 198 9.24 -6.51 7.30
N GLY A 199 8.50 -6.75 8.37
CA GLY A 199 7.29 -6.02 8.70
C GLY A 199 7.59 -4.78 9.55
N TYR A 200 6.89 -3.68 9.27
CA TYR A 200 6.80 -2.52 10.14
C TYR A 200 5.39 -2.46 10.73
N ILE A 201 5.27 -2.62 12.05
CA ILE A 201 3.94 -2.70 12.69
C ILE A 201 3.29 -1.33 12.72
N ILE A 202 2.06 -1.24 12.19
CA ILE A 202 1.21 -0.04 12.28
C ILE A 202 -0.05 -0.32 13.09
N SER A 203 -0.70 0.75 13.57
CA SER A 203 -1.95 0.66 14.31
C SER A 203 -3.07 0.07 13.44
N LYS A 204 -3.90 -0.79 14.03
CA LYS A 204 -5.12 -1.36 13.41
C LYS A 204 -6.07 -0.27 12.89
N TRP A 205 -6.13 0.88 13.54
CA TRP A 205 -6.95 2.03 13.13
C TRP A 205 -6.51 2.64 11.79
N ARG A 206 -5.26 2.46 11.40
CA ARG A 206 -4.70 2.97 10.14
C ARG A 206 -4.57 1.91 9.05
N SER A 207 -4.90 0.65 9.34
CA SER A 207 -4.94 -0.45 8.37
C SER A 207 -6.36 -0.63 7.87
N VAL A 208 -6.75 0.18 6.88
CA VAL A 208 -8.10 0.18 6.31
C VAL A 208 -8.02 -0.15 4.83
N ASP A 209 -8.57 -1.29 4.45
CA ASP A 209 -8.76 -1.66 3.05
C ASP A 209 -10.10 -1.08 2.57
N ILE A 210 -10.08 -0.42 1.42
CA ILE A 210 -11.24 0.25 0.84
C ILE A 210 -11.60 -0.44 -0.46
N ASP A 211 -12.48 -1.45 -0.41
CA ASP A 211 -12.77 -2.28 -1.55
C ASP A 211 -14.16 -2.08 -2.16
N ASN A 212 -15.10 -1.59 -1.36
CA ASN A 212 -16.47 -1.33 -1.76
C ASN A 212 -16.97 0.01 -1.18
N ASN A 213 -18.23 0.38 -1.47
CA ASN A 213 -18.80 1.65 -1.02
C ASN A 213 -19.06 1.70 0.50
N GLU A 214 -19.24 0.57 1.15
CA GLU A 214 -19.37 0.49 2.61
C GLU A 214 -18.04 0.79 3.28
N ASP A 215 -16.96 0.15 2.80
CA ASP A 215 -15.59 0.43 3.25
C ASP A 215 -15.23 1.90 3.05
N TRP A 216 -15.70 2.49 1.91
CA TRP A 216 -15.49 3.91 1.64
C TRP A 216 -16.09 4.81 2.71
N LYS A 217 -17.38 4.59 3.03
CA LYS A 217 -18.08 5.35 4.08
C LYS A 217 -17.42 5.17 5.45
N LYS A 218 -17.10 3.92 5.81
CA LYS A 218 -16.40 3.58 7.05
C LYS A 218 -15.04 4.29 7.13
N ALA A 219 -14.28 4.28 6.05
CA ALA A 219 -13.01 4.98 5.98
C ALA A 219 -13.15 6.50 6.15
N GLU A 220 -14.16 7.13 5.53
CA GLU A 220 -14.41 8.56 5.71
C GLU A 220 -14.76 8.94 7.16
N LEU A 221 -15.57 8.13 7.83
CA LEU A 221 -15.92 8.33 9.25
C LEU A 221 -14.67 8.19 10.13
N LEU A 222 -13.92 7.11 9.95
CA LEU A 222 -12.71 6.86 10.71
C LEU A 222 -11.65 7.94 10.49
N PHE A 223 -11.48 8.39 9.25
CA PHE A 223 -10.52 9.46 8.94
C PHE A 223 -10.87 10.78 9.62
N LYS A 224 -12.17 11.16 9.66
CA LYS A 224 -12.64 12.34 10.41
C LYS A 224 -12.33 12.23 11.91
N LEU A 225 -12.56 11.06 12.50
CA LEU A 225 -12.22 10.80 13.90
C LEU A 225 -10.72 10.97 14.15
N LEU A 226 -9.87 10.33 13.35
CA LEU A 226 -8.42 10.39 13.54
C LEU A 226 -7.83 11.78 13.33
N ILE A 227 -8.34 12.58 12.37
CA ILE A 227 -7.91 14.00 12.22
C ILE A 227 -8.21 14.80 13.48
N ASN A 228 -9.36 14.59 14.11
CA ASN A 228 -9.74 15.31 15.30
C ASN A 228 -8.92 14.92 16.53
N TYR A 229 -8.50 13.65 16.63
CA TYR A 229 -7.72 13.13 17.76
C TYR A 229 -6.20 13.30 17.62
N GLU A 230 -5.65 13.09 16.44
CA GLU A 230 -4.20 13.05 16.21
C GLU A 230 -3.61 14.34 15.63
N LYS A 231 -4.44 15.37 15.31
CA LYS A 231 -4.00 16.61 14.61
C LYS A 231 -3.09 16.31 13.40
N ILE A 232 -3.48 15.31 12.59
CA ILE A 232 -2.75 14.87 11.39
C ILE A 232 -2.74 15.95 10.29
#